data_7104f79ee35a763c45df10fd87bf39c0
#
_entry.id   7104f79ee35a763c45df10fd87bf39c0
#
_cell.length_a   1.000
_cell.length_b   1.000
_cell.length_c   1.000
_cell.angle_alpha   90.00
_cell.angle_beta   90.00
_cell.angle_gamma   90.00
#
_symmetry.space_group_name_H-M   'P 1'
#
loop_
_entity.id
_entity.type
_entity.pdbx_description
1 polymer ?
#
loop_
_entity_poly.entity_id
_entity_poly.type
_entity_poly.pdbx_seq_one_letter_code
_entity_poly.pdbx_strand_id
1 'polypeptide(L)'
;RGRRQRQMCIRDRTVPAPDAIVAPANEDELLAILQYCSKEGIAVVPFSGGTSVVGGLRPLRGKFDSVISVDMARFNQLISIDEQSMTARFGAGIPGPEAEKLLHEKGYQIGHLPQSFPYAVLGGYAATRSSGQSSAGYGPFDQMVRHVRMVTPQGIWESSKAPFSAAGPDLSLI
;
A
#
# COMPACT_ATOMS: atom_id res chain seq x y z
N ARG A 1 16.91 -11.74 -11.58
CA ARG A 1 15.85 -12.28 -12.49
C ARG A 1 14.66 -11.35 -12.34
N GLY A 2 14.46 -10.44 -13.31
CA GLY A 2 13.39 -9.44 -13.31
C GLY A 2 12.01 -10.10 -13.28
N ARG A 3 11.19 -9.75 -12.30
CA ARG A 3 9.77 -10.11 -12.29
C ARG A 3 9.12 -9.38 -13.44
N ARG A 4 8.64 -10.11 -14.45
CA ARG A 4 7.81 -9.54 -15.52
C ARG A 4 6.54 -9.00 -14.86
N GLN A 5 6.34 -7.69 -14.94
CA GLN A 5 5.07 -7.05 -14.65
C GLN A 5 3.98 -7.73 -15.49
N ARG A 6 3.07 -8.46 -14.86
CA ARG A 6 1.86 -8.95 -15.51
C ARG A 6 0.84 -7.81 -15.49
N GLN A 7 0.87 -6.98 -16.51
CA GLN A 7 -0.21 -6.04 -16.74
C GLN A 7 -1.42 -6.79 -17.28
N MET A 8 -2.48 -6.82 -16.50
CA MET A 8 -3.81 -7.21 -16.99
C MET A 8 -4.39 -6.01 -17.75
N CYS A 9 -4.57 -6.19 -19.06
CA CYS A 9 -5.40 -5.37 -19.96
C CYS A 9 -5.00 -3.90 -20.21
N ILE A 10 -3.76 -3.59 -20.59
CA ILE A 10 -3.48 -2.31 -21.25
C ILE A 10 -2.62 -2.54 -22.50
N ARG A 11 -3.12 -2.05 -23.64
CA ARG A 11 -2.45 -1.99 -24.95
C ARG A 11 -1.35 -0.91 -24.96
N ASP A 12 -0.32 -1.00 -24.14
CA ASP A 12 0.79 -0.07 -24.24
C ASP A 12 2.07 -0.80 -24.63
N ARG A 13 2.57 -0.45 -25.81
CA ARG A 13 3.73 -1.08 -26.45
C ARG A 13 5.08 -0.71 -25.81
N THR A 14 5.11 0.29 -24.91
CA THR A 14 6.32 0.66 -24.15
C THR A 14 5.93 1.15 -22.78
N VAL A 15 6.19 0.36 -21.74
CA VAL A 15 6.12 0.82 -20.37
C VAL A 15 7.47 1.46 -20.05
N PRO A 16 7.54 2.75 -19.71
CA PRO A 16 8.79 3.36 -19.29
C PRO A 16 9.32 2.62 -18.05
N ALA A 17 10.64 2.41 -17.99
CA ALA A 17 11.29 1.89 -16.80
C ALA A 17 11.62 3.05 -15.85
N PRO A 18 11.60 2.83 -14.52
CA PRO A 18 12.15 3.79 -13.59
C PRO A 18 13.67 3.88 -13.74
N ASP A 19 14.24 5.04 -13.41
CA ASP A 19 15.70 5.24 -13.44
C ASP A 19 16.39 4.39 -12.37
N ALA A 20 15.72 4.16 -11.23
CA ALA A 20 16.18 3.25 -10.18
C ALA A 20 15.01 2.58 -9.46
N ILE A 21 15.30 1.43 -8.83
CA ILE A 21 14.39 0.75 -7.91
C ILE A 21 15.08 0.68 -6.55
N VAL A 22 14.40 1.15 -5.51
CA VAL A 22 14.86 1.12 -4.12
C VAL A 22 13.90 0.31 -3.26
N ALA A 23 14.43 -0.42 -2.28
CA ALA A 23 13.66 -1.29 -1.41
C ALA A 23 14.02 -1.03 0.06
N PRO A 24 13.42 0.00 0.69
CA PRO A 24 13.71 0.35 2.07
C PRO A 24 13.34 -0.79 3.02
N ALA A 25 14.14 -0.97 4.07
CA ALA A 25 13.94 -2.01 5.07
C ALA A 25 12.99 -1.58 6.19
N ASN A 26 12.89 -0.28 6.43
CA ASN A 26 12.16 0.30 7.55
C ASN A 26 11.67 1.72 7.22
N GLU A 27 10.91 2.31 8.13
CA GLU A 27 10.34 3.64 7.95
C GLU A 27 11.40 4.76 7.88
N ASP A 28 12.52 4.62 8.60
CA ASP A 28 13.58 5.63 8.61
C ASP A 28 14.29 5.68 7.26
N GLU A 29 14.60 4.53 6.67
CA GLU A 29 15.13 4.46 5.31
C GLU A 29 14.15 5.03 4.28
N LEU A 30 12.86 4.68 4.40
CA LEU A 30 11.82 5.21 3.53
C LEU A 30 11.71 6.74 3.65
N LEU A 31 11.73 7.26 4.88
CA LEU A 31 11.70 8.70 5.15
C LEU A 31 12.89 9.42 4.51
N ALA A 32 14.11 8.88 4.70
CA ALA A 32 15.32 9.45 4.11
C ALA A 32 15.25 9.47 2.58
N ILE A 33 14.76 8.40 1.94
CA ILE A 33 14.56 8.33 0.49
C ILE A 33 13.57 9.40 0.04
N LEU A 34 12.42 9.53 0.70
CA LEU A 34 11.39 10.50 0.32
C LEU A 34 11.87 11.94 0.50
N GLN A 35 12.60 12.23 1.58
CA GLN A 35 13.20 13.55 1.82
C GLN A 35 14.22 13.89 0.74
N TYR A 36 15.10 12.96 0.41
CA TYR A 36 16.08 13.14 -0.66
C TYR A 36 15.40 13.40 -2.00
N CYS A 37 14.43 12.56 -2.38
CA CYS A 37 13.70 12.73 -3.63
C CYS A 37 12.94 14.05 -3.71
N SER A 38 12.34 14.47 -2.60
CA SER A 38 11.66 15.77 -2.51
C SER A 38 12.61 16.96 -2.70
N LYS A 39 13.81 16.87 -2.10
CA LYS A 39 14.83 17.91 -2.22
C LYS A 39 15.41 17.99 -3.63
N GLU A 40 15.70 16.86 -4.23
CA GLU A 40 16.35 16.78 -5.56
C GLU A 40 15.33 16.79 -6.73
N GLY A 41 14.04 16.92 -6.46
CA GLY A 41 13.04 16.96 -7.51
C GLY A 41 12.91 15.63 -8.27
N ILE A 42 12.96 14.50 -7.57
CA ILE A 42 12.82 13.16 -8.15
C ILE A 42 11.41 12.66 -7.94
N ALA A 43 10.75 12.20 -9.01
CA ALA A 43 9.44 11.57 -8.90
C ALA A 43 9.54 10.20 -8.22
N VAL A 44 8.58 9.88 -7.36
CA VAL A 44 8.53 8.59 -6.63
C VAL A 44 7.26 7.85 -6.97
N VAL A 45 7.39 6.59 -7.33
CA VAL A 45 6.25 5.69 -7.59
C VAL A 45 6.36 4.49 -6.64
N PRO A 46 5.48 4.38 -5.64
CA PRO A 46 5.44 3.19 -4.79
C PRO A 46 4.98 1.97 -5.58
N PHE A 47 5.63 0.84 -5.34
CA PHE A 47 5.36 -0.41 -6.04
C PHE A 47 5.29 -1.58 -5.05
N SER A 48 4.40 -2.54 -5.31
CA SER A 48 4.29 -3.78 -4.54
C SER A 48 3.75 -4.91 -5.43
N GLY A 49 2.48 -5.27 -5.34
CA GLY A 49 1.88 -6.36 -6.09
C GLY A 49 1.73 -6.12 -7.60
N GLY A 50 1.85 -4.89 -8.06
CA GLY A 50 1.79 -4.55 -9.49
C GLY A 50 0.42 -4.73 -10.14
N THR A 51 -0.66 -4.70 -9.37
CA THR A 51 -2.02 -5.06 -9.82
C THR A 51 -2.90 -3.86 -10.21
N SER A 52 -2.38 -2.63 -10.17
CA SER A 52 -3.12 -1.44 -10.58
C SER A 52 -3.50 -1.50 -12.07
N VAL A 53 -4.78 -1.26 -12.36
CA VAL A 53 -5.33 -1.26 -13.74
C VAL A 53 -5.50 0.15 -14.30
N VAL A 54 -5.29 1.19 -13.49
CA VAL A 54 -5.45 2.61 -13.88
C VAL A 54 -4.14 3.30 -14.26
N GLY A 55 -3.05 2.54 -14.37
CA GLY A 55 -1.74 3.08 -14.74
C GLY A 55 -0.99 3.80 -13.60
N GLY A 56 -1.48 3.75 -12.36
CA GLY A 56 -0.88 4.43 -11.21
C GLY A 56 0.54 3.97 -10.83
N LEU A 57 0.99 2.83 -11.39
CA LEU A 57 2.34 2.30 -11.18
C LEU A 57 3.30 2.60 -12.34
N ARG A 58 2.86 3.38 -13.34
CA ARG A 58 3.72 3.75 -14.46
C ARG A 58 4.73 4.79 -13.97
N PRO A 59 6.04 4.55 -14.15
CA PRO A 59 7.08 5.48 -13.74
C PRO A 59 7.17 6.66 -14.71
N LEU A 60 6.20 7.54 -14.64
CA LEU A 60 6.16 8.76 -15.42
C LEU A 60 6.92 9.86 -14.68
N ARG A 61 7.88 10.47 -15.35
CA ARG A 61 8.68 11.59 -14.78
C ARG A 61 7.85 12.84 -14.57
N GLY A 62 6.80 13.06 -15.40
CA GLY A 62 6.03 14.29 -15.35
C GLY A 62 6.92 15.52 -15.61
N LYS A 63 6.99 16.43 -14.63
CA LYS A 63 7.84 17.63 -14.65
C LYS A 63 9.23 17.40 -14.03
N PHE A 64 9.54 16.19 -13.62
CA PHE A 64 10.80 15.85 -12.95
C PHE A 64 11.82 15.25 -13.93
N ASP A 65 13.12 15.43 -13.65
CA ASP A 65 14.19 14.92 -14.51
C ASP A 65 14.37 13.40 -14.38
N SER A 66 13.99 12.84 -13.23
CA SER A 66 14.11 11.42 -12.95
C SER A 66 12.91 10.88 -12.16
N VAL A 67 12.77 9.56 -12.19
CA VAL A 67 11.71 8.83 -11.46
C VAL A 67 12.28 7.54 -10.88
N ILE A 68 12.01 7.30 -9.61
CA ILE A 68 12.34 6.04 -8.96
C ILE A 68 11.09 5.25 -8.61
N SER A 69 11.24 3.92 -8.54
CA SER A 69 10.21 3.05 -7.98
C SER A 69 10.65 2.57 -6.60
N VAL A 70 9.76 2.71 -5.61
CA VAL A 70 9.99 2.24 -4.24
C VAL A 70 9.28 0.92 -4.04
N ASP A 71 10.04 -0.17 -3.93
CA ASP A 71 9.50 -1.50 -3.67
C ASP A 71 9.18 -1.67 -2.18
N MET A 72 7.90 -1.83 -1.86
CA MET A 72 7.39 -1.96 -0.50
C MET A 72 7.38 -3.41 0.01
N ALA A 73 7.95 -4.36 -0.73
CA ALA A 73 7.85 -5.78 -0.38
C ALA A 73 8.48 -6.15 0.99
N ARG A 74 9.37 -5.32 1.53
CA ARG A 74 9.99 -5.53 2.85
C ARG A 74 9.10 -5.11 4.02
N PHE A 75 8.02 -4.37 3.78
CA PHE A 75 6.99 -4.03 4.76
C PHE A 75 5.90 -5.11 4.79
N ASN A 76 6.26 -6.35 5.08
CA ASN A 76 5.39 -7.53 4.94
C ASN A 76 5.04 -8.23 6.26
N GLN A 77 5.15 -7.53 7.40
CA GLN A 77 4.93 -8.12 8.71
C GLN A 77 3.52 -7.86 9.24
N LEU A 78 3.01 -8.81 10.03
CA LEU A 78 1.96 -8.58 11.02
C LEU A 78 2.61 -7.93 12.24
N ILE A 79 2.24 -6.70 12.55
CA ILE A 79 2.85 -5.88 13.62
C ILE A 79 2.19 -6.15 14.97
N SER A 80 0.85 -6.17 15.00
CA SER A 80 0.08 -6.43 16.21
C SER A 80 -1.35 -6.87 15.89
N ILE A 81 -1.96 -7.57 16.84
CA ILE A 81 -3.40 -7.84 16.88
C ILE A 81 -3.91 -7.27 18.21
N ASP A 82 -5.01 -6.56 18.15
CA ASP A 82 -5.80 -6.13 19.30
C ASP A 82 -7.12 -6.91 19.27
N GLU A 83 -7.21 -7.91 20.10
CA GLU A 83 -8.38 -8.81 20.20
C GLU A 83 -9.61 -8.10 20.78
N GLN A 84 -9.40 -7.11 21.66
CA GLN A 84 -10.50 -6.36 22.26
C GLN A 84 -11.19 -5.47 21.22
N SER A 85 -10.42 -4.80 20.38
CA SER A 85 -10.94 -3.92 19.30
C SER A 85 -11.17 -4.66 18.00
N MET A 86 -10.84 -5.96 17.92
CA MET A 86 -10.90 -6.77 16.70
C MET A 86 -10.16 -6.11 15.54
N THR A 87 -8.95 -5.60 15.79
CA THR A 87 -8.11 -4.94 14.80
C THR A 87 -6.74 -5.56 14.69
N ALA A 88 -6.15 -5.53 13.49
CA ALA A 88 -4.78 -5.96 13.26
C ALA A 88 -4.00 -4.88 12.50
N ARG A 89 -2.74 -4.70 12.85
CA ARG A 89 -1.82 -3.78 12.21
C ARG A 89 -0.81 -4.54 11.36
N PHE A 90 -0.68 -4.13 10.11
CA PHE A 90 0.20 -4.74 9.14
C PHE A 90 1.14 -3.73 8.49
N GLY A 91 2.26 -4.21 8.01
CA GLY A 91 3.07 -3.51 7.03
C GLY A 91 2.34 -3.41 5.69
N ALA A 92 2.48 -2.27 5.00
CA ALA A 92 1.73 -1.96 3.79
C ALA A 92 2.02 -2.90 2.60
N GLY A 93 3.19 -3.54 2.59
CA GLY A 93 3.65 -4.44 1.53
C GLY A 93 3.27 -5.90 1.72
N ILE A 94 2.54 -6.26 2.78
CA ILE A 94 2.14 -7.65 2.99
C ILE A 94 1.10 -8.09 1.95
N PRO A 95 1.29 -9.24 1.27
CA PRO A 95 0.29 -9.79 0.35
C PRO A 95 -0.98 -10.24 1.07
N GLY A 96 -2.14 -10.10 0.41
CA GLY A 96 -3.42 -10.55 0.95
C GLY A 96 -3.40 -11.99 1.47
N PRO A 97 -2.94 -12.99 0.69
CA PRO A 97 -2.85 -14.38 1.16
C PRO A 97 -1.99 -14.58 2.39
N GLU A 98 -0.89 -13.84 2.52
CA GLU A 98 -0.01 -13.95 3.69
C GLU A 98 -0.66 -13.32 4.93
N ALA A 99 -1.31 -12.16 4.78
CA ALA A 99 -2.06 -11.54 5.86
C ALA A 99 -3.20 -12.45 6.37
N GLU A 100 -3.97 -13.05 5.47
CA GLU A 100 -5.03 -14.02 5.82
C GLU A 100 -4.46 -15.23 6.55
N LYS A 101 -3.36 -15.81 6.05
CA LYS A 101 -2.70 -16.94 6.69
C LYS A 101 -2.30 -16.64 8.13
N LEU A 102 -1.62 -15.50 8.36
CA LEU A 102 -1.19 -15.08 9.70
C LEU A 102 -2.36 -14.86 10.66
N LEU A 103 -3.49 -14.36 10.16
CA LEU A 103 -4.70 -14.20 10.95
C LEU A 103 -5.41 -15.53 11.22
N HIS A 104 -5.48 -16.42 10.23
CA HIS A 104 -6.09 -17.75 10.41
C HIS A 104 -5.39 -18.58 11.48
N GLU A 105 -4.07 -18.46 11.62
CA GLU A 105 -3.30 -19.09 12.71
C GLU A 105 -3.72 -18.61 14.11
N LYS A 106 -4.41 -17.45 14.17
CA LYS A 106 -4.96 -16.85 15.39
C LYS A 106 -6.48 -16.95 15.49
N GLY A 107 -7.13 -17.62 14.54
CA GLY A 107 -8.59 -17.76 14.48
C GLY A 107 -9.34 -16.57 13.90
N TYR A 108 -8.65 -15.66 13.21
CA TYR A 108 -9.21 -14.45 12.60
C TYR A 108 -9.10 -14.45 11.08
N GLN A 109 -9.79 -13.53 10.43
CA GLN A 109 -9.69 -13.27 8.99
C GLN A 109 -10.03 -11.82 8.67
N ILE A 110 -9.52 -11.32 7.55
CA ILE A 110 -9.96 -10.04 6.96
C ILE A 110 -11.20 -10.25 6.10
N GLY A 111 -11.21 -11.31 5.31
CA GLY A 111 -12.33 -11.66 4.43
C GLY A 111 -12.43 -10.79 3.17
N HIS A 112 -11.41 -9.99 2.84
CA HIS A 112 -11.36 -9.18 1.64
C HIS A 112 -10.71 -9.93 0.47
N LEU A 113 -11.51 -10.33 -0.52
CA LEU A 113 -11.10 -11.19 -1.64
C LEU A 113 -11.29 -10.51 -3.00
N PRO A 114 -10.44 -9.54 -3.40
CA PRO A 114 -10.49 -8.97 -4.73
C PRO A 114 -9.94 -9.94 -5.78
N GLN A 115 -10.22 -9.71 -7.08
CA GLN A 115 -9.68 -10.54 -8.16
C GLN A 115 -8.14 -10.58 -8.17
N SER A 116 -7.50 -9.52 -7.70
CA SER A 116 -6.03 -9.40 -7.57
C SER A 116 -5.48 -10.03 -6.29
N PHE A 117 -6.30 -10.68 -5.46
CA PHE A 117 -5.94 -11.24 -4.16
C PHE A 117 -4.58 -11.96 -4.13
N PRO A 118 -4.22 -12.84 -5.10
CA PRO A 118 -2.95 -13.55 -5.06
C PRO A 118 -1.69 -12.68 -5.14
N TYR A 119 -1.83 -11.42 -5.56
CA TYR A 119 -0.68 -10.53 -5.85
C TYR A 119 -0.75 -9.18 -5.15
N ALA A 120 -1.94 -8.70 -4.86
CA ALA A 120 -2.12 -7.37 -4.27
C ALA A 120 -1.78 -7.36 -2.78
N VAL A 121 -1.40 -6.19 -2.27
CA VAL A 121 -0.95 -5.99 -0.88
C VAL A 121 -1.93 -5.10 -0.13
N LEU A 122 -1.93 -5.18 1.20
CA LEU A 122 -2.86 -4.44 2.05
C LEU A 122 -2.76 -2.91 1.86
N GLY A 123 -1.55 -2.37 1.76
CA GLY A 123 -1.37 -0.94 1.47
C GLY A 123 -1.94 -0.53 0.11
N GLY A 124 -1.85 -1.42 -0.88
CA GLY A 124 -2.49 -1.24 -2.18
C GLY A 124 -4.02 -1.27 -2.08
N TYR A 125 -4.58 -2.17 -1.27
CA TYR A 125 -6.03 -2.20 -1.04
C TYR A 125 -6.54 -0.89 -0.42
N ALA A 126 -5.83 -0.38 0.59
CA ALA A 126 -6.18 0.89 1.22
C ALA A 126 -6.08 2.08 0.24
N ALA A 127 -4.96 2.20 -0.46
CA ALA A 127 -4.68 3.32 -1.37
C ALA A 127 -5.62 3.39 -2.57
N THR A 128 -6.18 2.25 -3.01
CA THR A 128 -7.05 2.18 -4.19
C THR A 128 -8.52 1.93 -3.85
N ARG A 129 -8.88 1.93 -2.57
CA ARG A 129 -10.23 1.59 -2.08
C ARG A 129 -10.71 0.28 -2.70
N SER A 130 -9.89 -0.76 -2.56
CA SER A 130 -10.13 -2.05 -3.21
C SER A 130 -11.50 -2.60 -2.88
N SER A 131 -12.18 -3.10 -3.92
CA SER A 131 -13.45 -3.82 -3.79
C SER A 131 -13.26 -5.28 -4.24
N GLY A 132 -13.99 -6.19 -3.63
CA GLY A 132 -13.90 -7.62 -3.92
C GLY A 132 -15.25 -8.32 -3.81
N GLN A 133 -15.29 -9.64 -3.99
CA GLN A 133 -16.52 -10.43 -3.96
C GLN A 133 -17.27 -10.30 -2.63
N SER A 134 -16.55 -10.17 -1.52
CA SER A 134 -17.12 -10.04 -0.17
C SER A 134 -17.55 -8.61 0.18
N SER A 135 -17.29 -7.63 -0.69
CA SER A 135 -17.60 -6.22 -0.40
C SER A 135 -19.09 -5.92 -0.30
N ALA A 136 -19.95 -6.78 -0.84
CA ALA A 136 -21.39 -6.66 -0.65
C ALA A 136 -21.82 -6.87 0.82
N GLY A 137 -21.06 -7.66 1.59
CA GLY A 137 -21.31 -7.90 3.02
C GLY A 137 -20.44 -7.05 3.95
N TYR A 138 -19.15 -6.90 3.64
CA TYR A 138 -18.17 -6.24 4.53
C TYR A 138 -17.84 -4.80 4.13
N GLY A 139 -18.34 -4.32 3.00
CA GLY A 139 -17.94 -3.05 2.42
C GLY A 139 -16.64 -3.12 1.62
N PRO A 140 -16.25 -2.04 0.92
CA PRO A 140 -14.95 -1.90 0.32
C PRO A 140 -13.85 -1.76 1.39
N PHE A 141 -12.59 -2.01 1.00
CA PHE A 141 -11.48 -2.13 1.97
C PHE A 141 -11.24 -0.85 2.79
N ASP A 142 -11.46 0.32 2.23
CA ASP A 142 -11.33 1.60 2.95
C ASP A 142 -12.26 1.69 4.18
N GLN A 143 -13.45 1.06 4.13
CA GLN A 143 -14.35 0.99 5.30
C GLN A 143 -13.86 0.03 6.39
N MET A 144 -12.95 -0.89 6.05
CA MET A 144 -12.31 -1.80 7.00
C MET A 144 -11.08 -1.16 7.65
N VAL A 145 -10.49 -0.13 7.03
CA VAL A 145 -9.33 0.59 7.55
C VAL A 145 -9.74 1.48 8.71
N ARG A 146 -9.12 1.28 9.88
CA ARG A 146 -9.38 2.07 11.09
C ARG A 146 -8.30 3.09 11.38
N HIS A 147 -7.10 2.84 10.91
CA HIS A 147 -5.94 3.68 11.18
C HIS A 147 -4.93 3.55 10.05
N VAL A 148 -4.36 4.67 9.64
CA VAL A 148 -3.30 4.73 8.63
C VAL A 148 -2.08 5.43 9.22
N ARG A 149 -0.90 4.85 8.96
CA ARG A 149 0.39 5.47 9.21
C ARG A 149 1.10 5.65 7.88
N MET A 150 1.45 6.88 7.55
CA MET A 150 2.11 7.26 6.31
C MET A 150 3.48 7.88 6.56
N VAL A 151 4.44 7.50 5.75
CA VAL A 151 5.74 8.20 5.65
C VAL A 151 5.65 9.21 4.51
N THR A 152 5.92 10.46 4.82
CA THR A 152 5.91 11.57 3.85
C THR A 152 7.25 12.31 3.89
N PRO A 153 7.59 13.13 2.88
CA PRO A 153 8.82 13.95 2.94
C PRO A 153 8.89 14.90 4.15
N GLN A 154 7.75 15.30 4.71
CA GLN A 154 7.66 16.16 5.89
C GLN A 154 7.79 15.38 7.21
N GLY A 155 7.77 14.05 7.17
CA GLY A 155 7.83 13.20 8.34
C GLY A 155 6.77 12.10 8.33
N ILE A 156 6.66 11.41 9.45
CA ILE A 156 5.67 10.36 9.65
C ILE A 156 4.37 10.98 10.14
N TRP A 157 3.29 10.61 9.48
CA TRP A 157 1.94 11.03 9.80
C TRP A 157 1.07 9.83 10.19
N GLU A 158 0.23 9.98 11.20
CA GLU A 158 -0.74 8.97 11.62
C GLU A 158 -2.14 9.56 11.72
N SER A 159 -3.15 8.81 11.26
CA SER A 159 -4.55 9.14 11.53
C SER A 159 -4.89 8.88 13.01
N SER A 160 -6.05 9.42 13.47
CA SER A 160 -6.55 9.09 14.80
C SER A 160 -6.74 7.60 14.97
N LYS A 161 -6.41 7.06 16.16
CA LYS A 161 -6.65 5.66 16.50
C LYS A 161 -8.09 5.39 16.92
N ALA A 162 -8.84 6.45 17.27
CA ALA A 162 -10.23 6.37 17.65
C ALA A 162 -11.14 6.49 16.41
N PRO A 163 -11.76 5.39 15.94
CA PRO A 163 -12.67 5.44 14.81
C PRO A 163 -13.90 6.27 15.16
N PHE A 164 -14.40 7.05 14.20
CA PHE A 164 -15.59 7.89 14.36
C PHE A 164 -15.51 8.89 15.52
N SER A 165 -14.32 9.37 15.84
CA SER A 165 -14.11 10.36 16.88
C SER A 165 -14.66 11.72 16.46
N ALA A 166 -15.37 12.40 17.37
CA ALA A 166 -15.79 13.79 17.18
C ALA A 166 -14.67 14.81 17.43
N ALA A 167 -13.44 14.37 17.71
CA ALA A 167 -12.30 15.21 18.06
C ALA A 167 -11.58 15.82 16.85
N GLY A 168 -12.22 15.91 15.70
CA GLY A 168 -11.67 16.49 14.47
C GLY A 168 -12.07 15.71 13.22
N PRO A 169 -11.59 16.13 12.04
CA PRO A 169 -11.88 15.41 10.80
C PRO A 169 -11.28 14.01 10.83
N ASP A 170 -11.99 13.07 10.22
CA ASP A 170 -11.47 11.72 10.01
C ASP A 170 -10.42 11.73 8.89
N LEU A 171 -9.17 11.73 9.29
CA LEU A 171 -8.03 11.77 8.37
C LEU A 171 -7.72 10.41 7.72
N SER A 172 -8.42 9.34 8.08
CA SER A 172 -8.31 8.05 7.39
C SER A 172 -8.96 8.08 6.00
N LEU A 173 -9.75 9.11 5.71
CA LEU A 173 -10.46 9.30 4.45
C LEU A 173 -9.70 10.15 3.41
N ILE A 174 -8.50 10.65 3.74
CA ILE A 174 -7.68 11.50 2.86
C ILE A 174 -6.86 10.71 1.83
#